data_0647c0d5dd3c4dabba5bba09f5b86115
#
_entry.id   0647c0d5dd3c4dabba5bba09f5b86115
#
_cell.length_a   1.000
_cell.length_b   1.000
_cell.length_c   1.000
_cell.angle_alpha   90.00
_cell.angle_beta   90.00
_cell.angle_gamma   90.00
#
_symmetry.space_group_name_H-M   'P 1'
#
loop_
_entity.id
_entity.type
_entity.pdbx_description
1 polymer ?
#
loop_
_entity_poly.entity_id
_entity_poly.type
_entity_poly.pdbx_seq_one_letter_code
_entity_poly.pdbx_strand_id
1 'polypeptide(L)'
;MDVKTKIITQFVRDLSFENPNGPGSFQPGSDRPNINANVDVKAQNRKDTNIYEVELNVSVNASRTDQSLYIVDLKYVGIFEIENLTDDVKEAYLLVECPRQLFPFARRIIYDLHADGALPPLMLDPVNFAELYKKKTSNN
;
A
#
# COMPACT_ATOMS: atom_id res chain seq x y z
N MET A 1 19.82 16.26 -16.72
CA MET A 1 20.42 15.03 -16.18
C MET A 1 19.32 14.06 -15.78
N ASP A 2 19.59 12.80 -15.97
CA ASP A 2 18.62 11.77 -15.63
C ASP A 2 18.43 11.62 -14.13
N VAL A 3 17.22 11.34 -13.70
CA VAL A 3 16.94 11.04 -12.30
C VAL A 3 17.51 9.66 -11.98
N LYS A 4 18.30 9.60 -10.92
CA LYS A 4 18.88 8.34 -10.46
C LYS A 4 18.31 8.00 -9.08
N THR A 5 17.70 6.82 -8.98
CA THR A 5 17.02 6.38 -7.76
C THR A 5 17.68 5.13 -7.21
N LYS A 6 17.95 5.16 -5.92
CA LYS A 6 18.46 4.01 -5.18
C LYS A 6 17.59 3.79 -3.97
N ILE A 7 17.17 2.55 -3.77
CA ILE A 7 16.46 2.17 -2.55
C ILE A 7 17.51 1.84 -1.49
N ILE A 8 17.57 2.63 -0.44
CA ILE A 8 18.52 2.40 0.65
C ILE A 8 18.04 1.24 1.50
N THR A 9 16.74 1.26 1.86
CA THR A 9 16.12 0.19 2.61
C THR A 9 14.61 0.29 2.45
N GLN A 10 13.92 -0.79 2.77
CA GLN A 10 12.46 -0.82 2.82
C GLN A 10 12.03 -1.70 3.97
N PHE A 11 10.92 -1.35 4.61
CA PHE A 11 10.52 -2.03 5.84
C PHE A 11 9.04 -1.82 6.16
N VAL A 12 8.52 -2.72 6.99
CA VAL A 12 7.18 -2.55 7.56
C VAL A 12 7.28 -1.60 8.74
N ARG A 13 6.56 -0.48 8.67
CA ARG A 13 6.48 0.47 9.79
C ARG A 13 5.41 0.06 10.78
N ASP A 14 4.27 -0.39 10.27
CA ASP A 14 3.16 -0.77 11.11
C ASP A 14 2.31 -1.80 10.36
N LEU A 15 1.81 -2.78 11.09
CA LEU A 15 0.96 -3.82 10.52
C LEU A 15 -0.07 -4.24 11.56
N SER A 16 -1.34 -4.10 11.20
CA SER A 16 -2.46 -4.50 12.03
C SER A 16 -3.31 -5.48 11.27
N PHE A 17 -3.62 -6.62 11.87
CA PHE A 17 -4.45 -7.65 11.26
C PHE A 17 -5.43 -8.16 12.30
N GLU A 18 -6.71 -7.88 12.08
CA GLU A 18 -7.80 -8.37 12.94
C GLU A 18 -8.63 -9.38 12.15
N ASN A 19 -8.69 -10.61 12.66
CA ASN A 19 -9.36 -11.71 12.00
C ASN A 19 -10.04 -12.59 13.05
N PRO A 20 -11.07 -12.04 13.73
CA PRO A 20 -11.64 -12.68 14.92
C PRO A 20 -12.27 -14.04 14.68
N ASN A 21 -12.81 -14.28 13.49
CA ASN A 21 -13.52 -15.52 13.21
C ASN A 21 -12.69 -16.51 12.39
N GLY A 22 -11.48 -16.12 11.96
CA GLY A 22 -10.62 -16.98 11.17
C GLY A 22 -11.34 -17.58 9.99
N PRO A 23 -11.22 -18.91 9.75
CA PRO A 23 -11.88 -19.56 8.61
C PRO A 23 -13.41 -19.55 8.70
N GLY A 24 -13.98 -19.29 9.87
CA GLY A 24 -15.44 -19.21 10.03
C GLY A 24 -16.10 -18.11 9.21
N SER A 25 -15.34 -17.08 8.82
CA SER A 25 -15.86 -16.01 7.98
C SER A 25 -16.24 -16.47 6.57
N PHE A 26 -15.73 -17.62 6.13
CA PHE A 26 -15.88 -18.09 4.75
C PHE A 26 -16.46 -19.51 4.72
N GLN A 27 -17.54 -19.73 5.45
CA GLN A 27 -18.18 -21.03 5.49
C GLN A 27 -18.95 -21.30 4.20
N PRO A 28 -19.01 -22.58 3.75
CA PRO A 28 -19.81 -22.93 2.56
C PRO A 28 -21.27 -22.52 2.75
N GLY A 29 -21.88 -21.99 1.69
CA GLY A 29 -23.26 -21.56 1.72
C GLY A 29 -23.49 -20.15 2.21
N SER A 30 -22.46 -19.46 2.67
CA SER A 30 -22.55 -18.06 3.05
C SER A 30 -22.49 -17.16 1.83
N ASP A 31 -23.09 -15.97 1.94
CA ASP A 31 -23.00 -14.96 0.88
C ASP A 31 -21.54 -14.54 0.68
N ARG A 32 -21.21 -14.15 -0.56
CA ARG A 32 -19.89 -13.69 -0.90
C ARG A 32 -19.59 -12.37 -0.16
N PRO A 33 -18.45 -12.25 0.53
CA PRO A 33 -18.13 -11.00 1.22
C PRO A 33 -17.72 -9.91 0.25
N ASN A 34 -17.91 -8.66 0.68
CA ASN A 34 -17.37 -7.49 0.01
C ASN A 34 -15.96 -7.24 0.52
N ILE A 35 -15.01 -7.13 -0.42
CA ILE A 35 -13.63 -6.84 -0.06
C ILE A 35 -13.26 -5.47 -0.64
N ASN A 36 -12.93 -4.54 0.24
CA ASN A 36 -12.51 -3.19 -0.14
C ASN A 36 -11.03 -3.02 0.18
N ALA A 37 -10.27 -2.58 -0.82
CA ALA A 37 -8.86 -2.28 -0.64
C ALA A 37 -8.65 -0.79 -0.93
N ASN A 38 -7.92 -0.13 -0.05
CA ASN A 38 -7.58 1.29 -0.21
C ASN A 38 -6.07 1.44 -0.15
N VAL A 39 -5.56 2.33 -1.01
CA VAL A 39 -4.13 2.61 -1.10
C VAL A 39 -3.92 4.11 -0.97
N ASP A 40 -2.98 4.50 -0.13
CA ASP A 40 -2.58 5.89 0.02
C ASP A 40 -1.05 5.98 0.08
N VAL A 41 -0.51 7.13 -0.35
CA VAL A 41 0.92 7.34 -0.41
C VAL A 41 1.26 8.66 0.27
N LYS A 42 2.28 8.66 1.10
CA LYS A 42 2.85 9.86 1.70
C LYS A 42 4.34 9.89 1.43
N ALA A 43 4.87 11.07 1.18
CA ALA A 43 6.29 11.23 0.91
C ALA A 43 6.83 12.39 1.72
N GLN A 44 8.06 12.25 2.16
CA GLN A 44 8.74 13.26 2.97
C GLN A 44 10.22 13.31 2.59
N ASN A 45 10.72 14.52 2.39
CA ASN A 45 12.14 14.75 2.13
C ASN A 45 12.86 15.04 3.44
N ARG A 46 13.97 14.37 3.69
CA ARG A 46 14.84 14.79 4.79
C ARG A 46 15.47 16.12 4.42
N LYS A 47 15.35 17.07 5.33
CA LYS A 47 15.75 18.45 5.10
C LYS A 47 17.21 18.54 4.61
N ASP A 48 17.42 19.29 3.53
CA ASP A 48 18.72 19.57 2.91
C ASP A 48 19.47 18.33 2.43
N THR A 49 18.72 17.29 2.06
CA THR A 49 19.32 16.06 1.52
C THR A 49 18.57 15.60 0.27
N ASN A 50 19.13 14.60 -0.41
CA ASN A 50 18.44 13.89 -1.50
C ASN A 50 17.83 12.56 -1.00
N ILE A 51 17.56 12.47 0.30
CA ILE A 51 16.97 11.30 0.92
C ILE A 51 15.46 11.55 1.11
N TYR A 52 14.66 10.60 0.65
CA TYR A 52 13.20 10.68 0.71
C TYR A 52 12.63 9.44 1.37
N GLU A 53 11.64 9.67 2.22
CA GLU A 53 10.87 8.59 2.81
C GLU A 53 9.53 8.52 2.12
N VAL A 54 9.17 7.36 1.58
CA VAL A 54 7.88 7.15 0.92
C VAL A 54 7.14 6.06 1.68
N GLU A 55 5.97 6.40 2.19
CA GLU A 55 5.13 5.48 2.94
C GLU A 55 3.95 5.08 2.08
N LEU A 56 3.82 3.79 1.85
CA LEU A 56 2.69 3.20 1.14
C LEU A 56 1.77 2.58 2.19
N ASN A 57 0.55 3.10 2.28
CA ASN A 57 -0.46 2.56 3.19
C ASN A 57 -1.45 1.75 2.37
N VAL A 58 -1.61 0.48 2.74
CA VAL A 58 -2.57 -0.42 2.08
C VAL A 58 -3.48 -0.99 3.16
N SER A 59 -4.77 -0.76 3.01
CA SER A 59 -5.76 -1.32 3.93
C SER A 59 -6.73 -2.19 3.18
N VAL A 60 -7.14 -3.29 3.82
CA VAL A 60 -8.11 -4.23 3.27
C VAL A 60 -9.17 -4.47 4.33
N ASN A 61 -10.43 -4.33 3.94
CA ASN A 61 -11.55 -4.58 4.83
C ASN A 61 -12.51 -5.53 4.13
N ALA A 62 -12.79 -6.67 4.75
CA ALA A 62 -13.78 -7.61 4.27
C ALA A 62 -15.02 -7.54 5.15
N SER A 63 -16.19 -7.43 4.53
CA SER A 63 -17.43 -7.32 5.27
C SER A 63 -18.54 -8.12 4.58
N ARG A 64 -19.53 -8.48 5.37
CA ARG A 64 -20.74 -9.16 4.88
C ARG A 64 -21.91 -8.63 5.69
N THR A 65 -22.89 -8.02 5.01
CA THR A 65 -24.13 -7.52 5.63
C THR A 65 -23.85 -6.82 6.97
N ASP A 66 -23.29 -5.63 6.95
CA ASP A 66 -22.99 -4.81 8.14
C ASP A 66 -22.04 -5.44 9.17
N GLN A 67 -21.46 -6.60 8.85
CA GLN A 67 -20.51 -7.26 9.73
C GLN A 67 -19.11 -7.19 9.15
N SER A 68 -18.16 -6.68 9.94
CA SER A 68 -16.75 -6.72 9.56
C SER A 68 -16.20 -8.12 9.81
N LEU A 69 -15.60 -8.73 8.78
CA LEU A 69 -15.05 -10.08 8.86
C LEU A 69 -13.58 -10.07 9.24
N TYR A 70 -12.80 -9.22 8.57
CA TYR A 70 -11.39 -9.01 8.92
C TYR A 70 -10.93 -7.65 8.41
N ILE A 71 -9.88 -7.14 9.02
CA ILE A 71 -9.28 -5.86 8.65
C ILE A 71 -7.76 -6.01 8.63
N VAL A 72 -7.14 -5.54 7.56
CA VAL A 72 -5.68 -5.43 7.46
C VAL A 72 -5.33 -3.97 7.24
N ASP A 73 -4.34 -3.46 7.96
CA ASP A 73 -3.80 -2.13 7.74
C ASP A 73 -2.28 -2.21 7.77
N LEU A 74 -1.66 -1.93 6.63
CA LEU A 74 -0.21 -2.05 6.45
C LEU A 74 0.38 -0.70 6.07
N LYS A 75 1.43 -0.31 6.78
CA LYS A 75 2.27 0.83 6.39
C LYS A 75 3.64 0.31 6.02
N TYR A 76 3.95 0.38 4.75
CA TYR A 76 5.20 -0.10 4.18
C TYR A 76 6.01 1.07 3.67
N VAL A 77 7.28 1.16 4.07
CA VAL A 77 8.10 2.34 3.83
C VAL A 77 9.32 1.98 3.00
N GLY A 78 9.65 2.88 2.06
CA GLY A 78 10.92 2.84 1.38
C GLY A 78 11.70 4.11 1.66
N ILE A 79 12.99 3.96 1.90
CA ILE A 79 13.92 5.09 2.01
C ILE A 79 14.71 5.13 0.71
N PHE A 80 14.58 6.25 0.00
CA PHE A 80 15.14 6.42 -1.34
C PHE A 80 16.21 7.52 -1.32
N GLU A 81 17.29 7.28 -2.04
CA GLU A 81 18.23 8.33 -2.40
C GLU A 81 17.98 8.65 -3.87
N ILE A 82 17.60 9.90 -4.16
CA ILE A 82 17.20 10.30 -5.53
C ILE A 82 18.03 11.50 -5.95
N GLU A 83 18.83 11.33 -6.99
CA GLU A 83 19.66 12.38 -7.56
C GLU A 83 18.95 13.03 -8.74
N ASN A 84 19.16 14.32 -8.90
CA ASN A 84 18.68 15.11 -10.05
C ASN A 84 17.15 15.23 -10.10
N LEU A 85 16.49 15.17 -8.94
CA LEU A 85 15.05 15.34 -8.87
C LEU A 85 14.72 16.83 -8.73
N THR A 86 14.18 17.40 -9.82
CA THR A 86 13.84 18.82 -9.86
C THR A 86 12.47 19.08 -9.22
N ASP A 87 12.26 20.30 -8.72
CA ASP A 87 11.05 20.64 -7.98
C ASP A 87 9.76 20.47 -8.79
N ASP A 88 9.84 20.68 -10.10
CA ASP A 88 8.66 20.59 -10.98
C ASP A 88 8.10 19.17 -11.13
N VAL A 89 8.95 18.14 -10.97
CA VAL A 89 8.52 16.75 -11.10
C VAL A 89 8.59 15.97 -9.78
N LYS A 90 9.07 16.62 -8.71
CA LYS A 90 9.35 15.95 -7.44
C LYS A 90 8.12 15.25 -6.87
N GLU A 91 7.01 15.95 -6.75
CA GLU A 91 5.81 15.39 -6.14
C GLU A 91 5.28 14.19 -6.92
N ALA A 92 5.18 14.34 -8.24
CA ALA A 92 4.71 13.25 -9.09
C ALA A 92 5.64 12.04 -9.01
N TYR A 93 6.95 12.28 -9.00
CA TYR A 93 7.90 11.18 -8.91
C TYR A 93 7.76 10.40 -7.60
N LEU A 94 7.69 11.13 -6.48
CA LEU A 94 7.59 10.52 -5.16
C LEU A 94 6.26 9.80 -4.92
N LEU A 95 5.18 10.27 -5.52
CA LEU A 95 3.86 9.69 -5.29
C LEU A 95 3.43 8.70 -6.36
N VAL A 96 4.19 8.54 -7.43
CA VAL A 96 3.89 7.60 -8.51
C VAL A 96 5.00 6.56 -8.67
N GLU A 97 6.22 7.01 -8.98
CA GLU A 97 7.31 6.08 -9.29
C GLU A 97 7.80 5.32 -8.08
N CYS A 98 7.94 5.99 -6.94
CA CYS A 98 8.44 5.35 -5.72
C CYS A 98 7.47 4.29 -5.17
N PRO A 99 6.18 4.58 -4.99
CA PRO A 99 5.27 3.55 -4.48
C PRO A 99 5.08 2.40 -5.47
N ARG A 100 5.23 2.66 -6.76
CA ARG A 100 5.18 1.58 -7.76
C ARG A 100 6.23 0.51 -7.47
N GLN A 101 7.40 0.91 -6.99
CA GLN A 101 8.47 -0.04 -6.64
C GLN A 101 8.19 -0.76 -5.32
N LEU A 102 7.45 -0.16 -4.41
CA LEU A 102 7.14 -0.74 -3.10
C LEU A 102 5.94 -1.68 -3.14
N PHE A 103 5.01 -1.46 -4.05
CA PHE A 103 3.73 -2.15 -4.04
C PHE A 103 3.85 -3.68 -4.14
N PRO A 104 4.70 -4.27 -4.99
CA PRO A 104 4.80 -5.73 -5.05
C PRO A 104 5.18 -6.37 -3.71
N PHE A 105 5.98 -5.70 -2.91
CA PHE A 105 6.37 -6.20 -1.59
C PHE A 105 5.22 -6.09 -0.60
N ALA A 106 4.50 -4.97 -0.62
CA ALA A 106 3.33 -4.79 0.23
C ALA A 106 2.23 -5.80 -0.13
N ARG A 107 2.02 -6.02 -1.43
CA ARG A 107 1.04 -7.00 -1.91
C ARG A 107 1.36 -8.41 -1.42
N ARG A 108 2.63 -8.79 -1.43
CA ARG A 108 3.05 -10.10 -0.93
C ARG A 108 2.77 -10.26 0.55
N ILE A 109 3.06 -9.24 1.34
CA ILE A 109 2.78 -9.29 2.79
C ILE A 109 1.30 -9.53 3.05
N ILE A 110 0.44 -8.82 2.35
CA ILE A 110 -1.02 -8.97 2.51
C ILE A 110 -1.48 -10.34 2.05
N TYR A 111 -0.93 -10.83 0.94
CA TYR A 111 -1.24 -12.18 0.46
C TYR A 111 -0.87 -13.24 1.50
N ASP A 112 0.33 -13.12 2.09
CA ASP A 112 0.80 -14.07 3.10
C ASP A 112 -0.05 -14.02 4.37
N LEU A 113 -0.54 -12.84 4.75
CA LEU A 113 -1.42 -12.72 5.91
C LEU A 113 -2.74 -13.48 5.72
N HIS A 114 -3.28 -13.48 4.52
CA HIS A 114 -4.50 -14.23 4.24
C HIS A 114 -4.26 -15.73 4.45
N ALA A 115 -3.14 -16.24 3.97
CA ALA A 115 -2.78 -17.64 4.20
C ALA A 115 -2.58 -17.93 5.68
N ASP A 116 -1.88 -17.05 6.39
CA ASP A 116 -1.64 -17.22 7.83
C ASP A 116 -2.93 -17.09 8.63
N GLY A 117 -3.91 -16.38 8.13
CA GLY A 117 -5.21 -16.21 8.77
C GLY A 117 -6.23 -17.28 8.41
N ALA A 118 -5.84 -18.30 7.65
CA ALA A 118 -6.74 -19.34 7.12
C ALA A 118 -7.90 -18.73 6.30
N LEU A 119 -7.60 -17.68 5.56
CA LEU A 119 -8.54 -17.01 4.68
C LEU A 119 -8.28 -17.39 3.22
N PRO A 120 -9.30 -17.24 2.35
CA PRO A 120 -9.06 -17.42 0.91
C PRO A 120 -7.97 -16.49 0.42
N PRO A 121 -7.15 -16.91 -0.54
CA PRO A 121 -6.08 -16.06 -1.06
C PRO A 121 -6.61 -14.76 -1.62
N LEU A 122 -5.88 -13.66 -1.37
CA LEU A 122 -6.18 -12.36 -1.95
C LEU A 122 -4.92 -11.81 -2.60
N MET A 123 -4.94 -11.74 -3.92
CA MET A 123 -3.89 -11.07 -4.68
C MET A 123 -4.46 -9.73 -5.15
N LEU A 124 -3.95 -8.64 -4.58
CA LEU A 124 -4.41 -7.31 -4.95
C LEU A 124 -4.07 -7.01 -6.41
N ASP A 125 -5.00 -6.36 -7.11
CA ASP A 125 -4.74 -5.92 -8.48
C ASP A 125 -3.66 -4.83 -8.50
N PRO A 126 -2.91 -4.72 -9.60
CA PRO A 126 -1.96 -3.62 -9.74
C PRO A 126 -2.63 -2.27 -9.57
N VAL A 127 -1.97 -1.37 -8.86
CA VAL A 127 -2.48 -0.02 -8.63
C VAL A 127 -1.91 0.92 -9.69
N ASN A 128 -2.79 1.72 -10.28
CA ASN A 128 -2.37 2.79 -11.17
C ASN A 128 -2.08 4.04 -10.33
N PHE A 129 -0.84 4.19 -9.90
CA PHE A 129 -0.45 5.30 -9.02
C PHE A 129 -0.55 6.66 -9.72
N ALA A 130 -0.39 6.70 -11.04
CA ALA A 130 -0.56 7.94 -11.78
C ALA A 130 -2.01 8.45 -11.69
N GLU A 131 -2.99 7.55 -11.82
CA GLU A 131 -4.39 7.93 -11.67
C GLU A 131 -4.72 8.30 -10.23
N LEU A 132 -4.18 7.59 -9.27
CA LEU A 132 -4.36 7.91 -7.85
C LEU A 132 -3.84 9.31 -7.55
N TYR A 133 -2.68 9.66 -8.08
CA TYR A 133 -2.10 10.99 -7.94
C TYR A 133 -2.97 12.07 -8.58
N LYS A 134 -3.50 11.82 -9.77
CA LYS A 134 -4.39 12.76 -10.44
C LYS A 134 -5.66 13.03 -9.65
N LYS A 135 -6.24 12.01 -9.07
CA LYS A 135 -7.44 12.15 -8.23
C LYS A 135 -7.15 13.00 -6.99
N LYS A 136 -6.00 12.80 -6.36
CA LYS A 136 -5.59 13.59 -5.19
C LYS A 136 -5.44 15.06 -5.54
N THR A 137 -4.79 15.36 -6.68
CA THR A 137 -4.55 16.76 -7.07
C THR A 137 -5.80 17.44 -7.59
N SER A 138 -6.73 16.72 -8.21
CA SER A 138 -7.96 17.31 -8.74
C SER A 138 -9.01 17.57 -7.67
N ASN A 139 -8.90 16.94 -6.48
CA ASN A 139 -9.82 17.14 -5.37
C ASN A 139 -9.38 18.25 -4.41
N ASN A 140 -8.28 18.91 -4.73
CA ASN A 140 -7.78 20.05 -3.93
C ASN A 140 -8.14 21.38 -4.58
#